data_d992947dceb9c04b391dd33ba8b5682a
#
_entry.id   d992947dceb9c04b391dd33ba8b5682a
#
_cell.length_a   1.000
_cell.length_b   1.000
_cell.length_c   1.000
_cell.angle_alpha   90.00
_cell.angle_beta   90.00
_cell.angle_gamma   90.00
#
_symmetry.space_group_name_H-M   'P 1'
#
loop_
_entity.id
_entity.type
_entity.pdbx_description
1 polymer ?
#
loop_
_entity_poly.entity_id
_entity_poly.type
_entity_poly.pdbx_seq_one_letter_code
_entity_poly.pdbx_strand_id
1 'polypeptide(L)'
;MGEKQPCPMVTEAARSAQQADAGHQGRRRFVQVVLGGGLLASLASFIYPVLRYVLPPATADLGAGSVLAATVAELKANSAKIFRFGSKPGLLVKLQSGEYRAMSATCTHLSCTVQYRSDVQQVWCACHNGMYDLNGRNISGPPPRPLEAFDVHVKGNEIYVSRKQGA
;
A
#
# COMPACT_ATOMS: atom_id res chain seq x y z
N MET A 1 -52.53 66.73 15.59
CA MET A 1 -52.42 65.39 15.03
C MET A 1 -51.84 64.49 16.13
N GLY A 2 -52.71 63.75 16.84
CA GLY A 2 -52.29 62.89 17.95
C GLY A 2 -51.93 61.50 17.44
N GLU A 3 -50.69 61.19 17.52
CA GLU A 3 -50.16 59.83 17.26
C GLU A 3 -50.66 58.90 18.34
N LYS A 4 -51.50 57.91 17.99
CA LYS A 4 -51.98 56.87 18.92
C LYS A 4 -50.85 55.94 19.22
N GLN A 5 -50.29 56.07 20.42
CA GLN A 5 -49.37 55.07 20.94
C GLN A 5 -50.08 53.70 21.10
N PRO A 6 -49.52 52.62 20.56
CA PRO A 6 -50.14 51.30 20.75
C PRO A 6 -50.08 50.87 22.22
N CYS A 7 -51.15 50.18 22.67
CA CYS A 7 -51.24 49.66 24.04
C CYS A 7 -50.04 48.79 24.42
N PRO A 8 -49.44 48.98 25.59
CA PRO A 8 -48.22 48.22 26.00
C PRO A 8 -48.41 46.69 26.01
N MET A 9 -49.60 46.18 26.30
CA MET A 9 -49.91 44.73 26.31
C MET A 9 -49.82 44.09 24.94
N VAL A 10 -50.09 44.84 23.82
CA VAL A 10 -49.99 44.29 22.45
C VAL A 10 -48.51 44.13 22.03
N THR A 11 -47.66 45.03 22.48
CA THR A 11 -46.24 45.00 22.20
C THR A 11 -45.51 43.90 22.94
N GLU A 12 -45.96 43.56 24.18
CA GLU A 12 -45.36 42.50 25.00
C GLU A 12 -45.73 41.09 24.49
N ALA A 13 -47.00 40.90 24.09
CA ALA A 13 -47.45 39.65 23.47
C ALA A 13 -46.73 39.36 22.11
N ALA A 14 -46.52 40.42 21.32
CA ALA A 14 -45.78 40.28 20.05
C ALA A 14 -44.29 39.94 20.25
N ARG A 15 -43.65 40.50 21.29
CA ARG A 15 -42.26 40.18 21.62
C ARG A 15 -42.11 38.73 22.17
N SER A 16 -43.02 38.26 22.97
CA SER A 16 -43.01 36.89 23.51
C SER A 16 -43.22 35.85 22.40
N ALA A 17 -44.09 36.12 21.40
CA ALA A 17 -44.32 35.30 20.24
C ALA A 17 -43.07 35.22 19.34
N GLN A 18 -42.41 36.37 19.12
CA GLN A 18 -41.17 36.41 18.34
C GLN A 18 -39.99 35.69 18.99
N GLN A 19 -39.89 35.80 20.33
CA GLN A 19 -38.86 35.05 21.11
C GLN A 19 -39.10 33.54 21.10
N ALA A 20 -40.35 33.07 21.17
CA ALA A 20 -40.71 31.68 21.09
C ALA A 20 -40.41 31.09 19.69
N ASP A 21 -40.66 31.83 18.64
CA ASP A 21 -40.39 31.43 17.25
C ASP A 21 -38.87 31.38 16.96
N ALA A 22 -38.10 32.33 17.49
CA ALA A 22 -36.65 32.34 17.37
C ALA A 22 -36.01 31.11 18.06
N GLY A 23 -36.52 30.70 19.22
CA GLY A 23 -36.10 29.51 19.94
C GLY A 23 -36.41 28.20 19.16
N HIS A 24 -37.55 28.16 18.50
CA HIS A 24 -37.96 27.01 17.69
C HIS A 24 -37.15 26.87 16.40
N GLN A 25 -36.83 27.98 15.76
CA GLN A 25 -35.97 28.02 14.58
C GLN A 25 -34.52 27.61 14.90
N GLY A 26 -33.99 28.02 16.05
CA GLY A 26 -32.65 27.63 16.50
C GLY A 26 -32.52 26.13 16.71
N ARG A 27 -33.47 25.48 17.37
CA ARG A 27 -33.52 24.04 17.58
C ARG A 27 -33.63 23.28 16.26
N ARG A 28 -34.47 23.71 15.36
CA ARG A 28 -34.64 23.10 14.03
C ARG A 28 -33.37 23.15 13.21
N ARG A 29 -32.70 24.33 13.17
CA ARG A 29 -31.40 24.48 12.51
C ARG A 29 -30.32 23.59 13.13
N PHE A 30 -30.24 23.54 14.45
CA PHE A 30 -29.28 22.66 15.13
C PHE A 30 -29.50 21.19 14.74
N VAL A 31 -30.73 20.70 14.81
CA VAL A 31 -31.05 19.31 14.40
C VAL A 31 -30.72 19.06 12.93
N GLN A 32 -31.02 20.00 12.03
CA GLN A 32 -30.69 19.87 10.62
C GLN A 32 -29.16 19.82 10.37
N VAL A 33 -28.38 20.63 11.09
CA VAL A 33 -26.91 20.62 10.98
C VAL A 33 -26.34 19.31 11.51
N VAL A 34 -26.81 18.82 12.65
CA VAL A 34 -26.37 17.57 13.25
C VAL A 34 -26.73 16.39 12.35
N LEU A 35 -27.96 16.32 11.85
CA LEU A 35 -28.39 15.23 10.96
C LEU A 35 -27.68 15.29 9.60
N GLY A 36 -27.56 16.48 9.01
CA GLY A 36 -26.86 16.66 7.72
C GLY A 36 -25.36 16.38 7.84
N GLY A 37 -24.73 16.89 8.90
CA GLY A 37 -23.32 16.62 9.18
C GLY A 37 -23.05 15.14 9.48
N GLY A 38 -23.93 14.51 10.26
CA GLY A 38 -23.85 13.08 10.54
C GLY A 38 -24.01 12.21 9.28
N LEU A 39 -24.93 12.57 8.40
CA LEU A 39 -25.11 11.87 7.13
C LEU A 39 -23.88 12.01 6.21
N LEU A 40 -23.33 13.21 6.09
CA LEU A 40 -22.12 13.44 5.31
C LEU A 40 -20.91 12.69 5.88
N ALA A 41 -20.73 12.70 7.18
CA ALA A 41 -19.66 11.96 7.85
C ALA A 41 -19.80 10.43 7.63
N SER A 42 -21.02 9.92 7.72
CA SER A 42 -21.30 8.50 7.45
C SER A 42 -20.99 8.14 6.00
N LEU A 43 -21.44 8.93 5.04
CA LEU A 43 -21.13 8.73 3.61
C LEU A 43 -19.62 8.76 3.36
N ALA A 44 -18.91 9.75 3.91
CA ALA A 44 -17.46 9.85 3.79
C ALA A 44 -16.75 8.62 4.39
N SER A 45 -17.24 8.12 5.52
CA SER A 45 -16.69 6.92 6.19
C SER A 45 -16.82 5.65 5.34
N PHE A 46 -17.87 5.53 4.53
CA PHE A 46 -18.04 4.40 3.59
C PHE A 46 -17.30 4.62 2.27
N ILE A 47 -17.38 5.82 1.72
CA ILE A 47 -16.81 6.12 0.40
C ILE A 47 -15.27 6.15 0.45
N TYR A 48 -14.69 6.72 1.51
CA TYR A 48 -13.24 6.84 1.63
C TYR A 48 -12.47 5.51 1.52
N PRO A 49 -12.80 4.46 2.29
CA PRO A 49 -12.11 3.17 2.16
C PRO A 49 -12.34 2.50 0.81
N VAL A 50 -13.53 2.66 0.22
CA VAL A 50 -13.81 2.14 -1.12
C VAL A 50 -12.93 2.83 -2.17
N LEU A 51 -12.85 4.15 -2.14
CA LEU A 51 -11.98 4.91 -3.04
C LEU A 51 -10.51 4.56 -2.85
N ARG A 52 -10.05 4.36 -1.61
CA ARG A 52 -8.67 3.96 -1.30
C ARG A 52 -8.35 2.55 -1.79
N TYR A 53 -9.35 1.68 -1.82
CA TYR A 53 -9.19 0.33 -2.35
C TYR A 53 -9.18 0.31 -3.89
N VAL A 54 -10.09 1.04 -4.52
CA VAL A 54 -10.24 1.09 -5.99
C VAL A 54 -9.15 1.93 -6.64
N LEU A 55 -8.74 3.02 -5.97
CA LEU A 55 -7.66 3.91 -6.41
C LEU A 55 -6.47 3.76 -5.45
N PRO A 56 -5.75 2.63 -5.49
CA PRO A 56 -4.56 2.47 -4.67
C PRO A 56 -3.59 3.61 -4.99
N PRO A 57 -2.89 4.16 -3.99
CA PRO A 57 -1.85 5.15 -4.25
C PRO A 57 -0.88 4.56 -5.26
N ALA A 58 -0.52 5.33 -6.27
CA ALA A 58 0.53 4.94 -7.20
C ALA A 58 1.74 4.58 -6.34
N THR A 59 1.96 3.27 -6.15
CA THR A 59 3.25 2.81 -5.64
C THR A 59 4.22 3.35 -6.68
N ALA A 60 5.15 4.18 -6.25
CA ALA A 60 6.22 4.60 -7.14
C ALA A 60 6.81 3.30 -7.69
N ASP A 61 6.37 2.91 -8.88
CA ASP A 61 7.14 2.04 -9.73
C ASP A 61 8.44 2.79 -9.85
N LEU A 62 9.46 2.30 -9.15
CA LEU A 62 10.81 2.77 -9.33
C LEU A 62 11.15 2.40 -10.78
N GLY A 63 10.59 3.22 -11.67
CA GLY A 63 10.78 3.09 -13.10
C GLY A 63 12.26 3.10 -13.37
N ALA A 64 12.76 2.07 -14.01
CA ALA A 64 14.11 1.97 -14.58
C ALA A 64 15.28 2.25 -13.61
N GLY A 65 15.05 2.31 -12.31
CA GLY A 65 16.10 2.51 -11.32
C GLY A 65 16.66 1.20 -10.77
N SER A 66 17.91 1.24 -10.37
CA SER A 66 18.51 0.20 -9.55
C SER A 66 18.13 0.43 -8.09
N VAL A 67 17.84 -0.63 -7.35
CA VAL A 67 17.51 -0.62 -5.92
C VAL A 67 18.68 -1.15 -5.11
N LEU A 68 19.02 -0.50 -4.02
CA LEU A 68 19.97 -1.05 -3.05
C LEU A 68 19.35 -2.29 -2.38
N ALA A 69 19.89 -3.47 -2.67
CA ALA A 69 19.38 -4.74 -2.15
C ALA A 69 20.06 -5.15 -0.85
N ALA A 70 21.38 -4.96 -0.74
CA ALA A 70 22.16 -5.32 0.43
C ALA A 70 23.53 -4.64 0.42
N THR A 71 24.27 -4.75 1.51
CA THR A 71 25.71 -4.50 1.55
C THR A 71 26.47 -5.82 1.41
N VAL A 72 27.71 -5.74 0.88
CA VAL A 72 28.57 -6.92 0.69
C VAL A 72 28.84 -7.64 2.02
N ALA A 73 28.91 -6.87 3.12
CA ALA A 73 29.16 -7.42 4.46
C ALA A 73 27.96 -8.17 5.04
N GLU A 74 26.73 -7.87 4.59
CA GLU A 74 25.51 -8.53 5.08
C GLU A 74 25.34 -9.95 4.55
N LEU A 75 25.87 -10.25 3.36
CA LEU A 75 25.72 -11.57 2.75
C LEU A 75 26.99 -12.42 2.92
N LYS A 76 26.84 -13.51 3.64
CA LYS A 76 27.85 -14.57 3.71
C LYS A 76 27.85 -15.37 2.41
N ALA A 77 28.94 -16.05 2.09
CA ALA A 77 28.97 -17.01 0.98
C ALA A 77 27.90 -18.09 1.18
N ASN A 78 27.29 -18.54 0.11
CA ASN A 78 26.21 -19.55 0.10
C ASN A 78 24.98 -19.11 0.93
N SER A 79 24.62 -17.84 0.87
CA SER A 79 23.46 -17.30 1.59
C SER A 79 22.60 -16.41 0.69
N ALA A 80 21.40 -16.10 1.14
CA ALA A 80 20.49 -15.23 0.41
C ALA A 80 19.81 -14.23 1.33
N LYS A 81 19.35 -13.13 0.73
CA LYS A 81 18.56 -12.09 1.40
C LYS A 81 17.36 -11.72 0.53
N ILE A 82 16.20 -11.61 1.15
CA ILE A 82 15.03 -11.01 0.50
C ILE A 82 15.11 -9.50 0.64
N PHE A 83 14.91 -8.80 -0.44
CA PHE A 83 14.87 -7.34 -0.48
C PHE A 83 13.60 -6.87 -1.18
N ARG A 84 13.28 -5.59 -1.07
CA ARG A 84 12.12 -5.01 -1.72
C ARG A 84 12.50 -4.43 -3.08
N PHE A 85 11.88 -4.94 -4.13
CA PHE A 85 12.03 -4.45 -5.50
C PHE A 85 10.71 -3.86 -5.99
N GLY A 86 10.55 -2.53 -5.86
CA GLY A 86 9.26 -1.88 -6.10
C GLY A 86 8.18 -2.38 -5.14
N SER A 87 7.09 -2.92 -5.69
CA SER A 87 5.97 -3.50 -4.94
C SER A 87 6.14 -4.99 -4.64
N LYS A 88 7.15 -5.66 -5.20
CA LYS A 88 7.35 -7.11 -5.10
C LYS A 88 8.62 -7.45 -4.32
N PRO A 89 8.69 -8.64 -3.69
CA PRO A 89 9.92 -9.12 -3.10
C PRO A 89 10.90 -9.61 -4.15
N GLY A 90 12.18 -9.28 -4.00
CA GLY A 90 13.31 -9.82 -4.73
C GLY A 90 14.15 -10.73 -3.85
N LEU A 91 14.80 -11.71 -4.43
CA LEU A 91 15.76 -12.60 -3.79
C LEU A 91 17.16 -12.31 -4.33
N LEU A 92 18.08 -11.95 -3.46
CA LEU A 92 19.51 -11.81 -3.76
C LEU A 92 20.26 -12.98 -3.15
N VAL A 93 20.98 -13.74 -3.96
CA VAL A 93 21.76 -14.90 -3.56
C VAL A 93 23.23 -14.61 -3.78
N LYS A 94 24.08 -14.88 -2.78
CA LYS A 94 25.54 -14.92 -2.92
C LYS A 94 25.98 -16.36 -3.01
N LEU A 95 26.52 -16.74 -4.13
CA LEU A 95 27.03 -18.09 -4.37
C LEU A 95 28.29 -18.37 -3.56
N GLN A 96 28.66 -19.62 -3.45
CA GLN A 96 29.92 -20.04 -2.82
C GLN A 96 31.14 -19.52 -3.59
N SER A 97 31.02 -19.34 -4.90
CA SER A 97 32.02 -18.71 -5.77
C SER A 97 32.23 -17.21 -5.51
N GLY A 98 31.36 -16.57 -4.72
CA GLY A 98 31.33 -15.11 -4.50
C GLY A 98 30.48 -14.35 -5.52
N GLU A 99 29.96 -15.01 -6.56
CA GLU A 99 29.07 -14.40 -7.54
C GLU A 99 27.70 -14.10 -6.95
N TYR A 100 27.07 -13.03 -7.39
CA TYR A 100 25.73 -12.65 -6.98
C TYR A 100 24.70 -12.98 -8.07
N ARG A 101 23.54 -13.47 -7.65
CA ARG A 101 22.37 -13.69 -8.49
C ARG A 101 21.17 -13.01 -7.86
N ALA A 102 20.36 -12.34 -8.67
CA ALA A 102 19.13 -11.73 -8.19
C ALA A 102 17.96 -12.13 -9.09
N MET A 103 16.81 -12.38 -8.45
CA MET A 103 15.59 -12.77 -9.14
C MET A 103 14.36 -12.36 -8.33
N SER A 104 13.20 -12.42 -8.95
CA SER A 104 11.93 -12.24 -8.23
C SER A 104 11.78 -13.32 -7.15
N ALA A 105 11.43 -12.92 -5.94
CA ALA A 105 11.12 -13.86 -4.86
C ALA A 105 9.66 -14.35 -4.88
N THR A 106 8.92 -14.05 -5.96
CA THR A 106 7.51 -14.44 -6.11
C THR A 106 7.39 -15.68 -6.97
N CYS A 107 6.91 -16.76 -6.39
CA CYS A 107 6.65 -18.03 -7.09
C CYS A 107 5.63 -17.83 -8.21
N THR A 108 5.91 -18.38 -9.38
CA THR A 108 5.06 -18.23 -10.58
C THR A 108 3.80 -19.10 -10.58
N HIS A 109 3.63 -19.97 -9.56
CA HIS A 109 2.41 -20.75 -9.37
C HIS A 109 1.29 -19.92 -8.72
N LEU A 110 1.41 -19.60 -7.43
CA LEU A 110 0.41 -18.88 -6.64
C LEU A 110 1.03 -17.75 -5.80
N SER A 111 2.05 -17.10 -6.30
CA SER A 111 2.67 -15.90 -5.71
C SER A 111 3.24 -16.06 -4.29
N CYS A 112 3.50 -17.29 -3.83
CA CYS A 112 4.20 -17.54 -2.57
C CYS A 112 5.62 -17.00 -2.63
N THR A 113 6.18 -16.56 -1.50
CA THR A 113 7.57 -16.13 -1.43
C THR A 113 8.49 -17.35 -1.46
N VAL A 114 9.43 -17.36 -2.42
CA VAL A 114 10.44 -18.41 -2.52
C VAL A 114 11.61 -18.15 -1.57
N GLN A 115 12.35 -19.21 -1.25
CA GLN A 115 13.50 -19.19 -0.34
C GLN A 115 14.69 -19.86 -1.00
N TYR A 116 15.89 -19.43 -0.64
CA TYR A 116 17.11 -20.11 -1.06
C TYR A 116 17.46 -21.25 -0.11
N ARG A 117 17.75 -22.41 -0.67
CA ARG A 117 18.25 -23.58 0.05
C ARG A 117 19.74 -23.77 -0.22
N SER A 118 20.54 -23.44 0.76
CA SER A 118 22.00 -23.48 0.67
C SER A 118 22.58 -24.92 0.61
N ASP A 119 21.82 -25.88 1.13
CA ASP A 119 22.18 -27.31 1.13
C ASP A 119 22.17 -27.92 -0.27
N VAL A 120 21.23 -27.53 -1.11
CA VAL A 120 21.09 -28.03 -2.50
C VAL A 120 21.39 -26.95 -3.54
N GLN A 121 21.69 -25.71 -3.11
CA GLN A 121 21.94 -24.55 -3.96
C GLN A 121 20.81 -24.28 -4.97
N GLN A 122 19.59 -24.35 -4.49
CA GLN A 122 18.40 -24.16 -5.30
C GLN A 122 17.43 -23.17 -4.62
N VAL A 123 16.52 -22.61 -5.42
CA VAL A 123 15.44 -21.77 -4.91
C VAL A 123 14.18 -22.60 -4.80
N TRP A 124 13.60 -22.59 -3.62
CA TRP A 124 12.49 -23.46 -3.24
C TRP A 124 11.25 -22.66 -2.83
N CYS A 125 10.11 -23.14 -3.25
CA CYS A 125 8.80 -22.65 -2.84
C CYS A 125 8.13 -23.67 -1.91
N ALA A 126 7.99 -23.33 -0.63
CA ALA A 126 7.43 -24.22 0.39
C ALA A 126 5.95 -24.54 0.18
N CYS A 127 5.18 -23.71 -0.52
CA CYS A 127 3.74 -23.87 -0.66
C CYS A 127 3.37 -25.17 -1.40
N HIS A 128 4.04 -25.46 -2.51
CA HIS A 128 3.73 -26.63 -3.35
C HIS A 128 5.00 -27.32 -3.86
N ASN A 129 6.08 -27.18 -3.11
CA ASN A 129 7.38 -27.82 -3.39
C ASN A 129 7.93 -27.52 -4.80
N GLY A 130 7.68 -26.29 -5.30
CA GLY A 130 8.29 -25.83 -6.56
C GLY A 130 9.79 -25.58 -6.38
N MET A 131 10.60 -26.03 -7.32
CA MET A 131 12.05 -25.85 -7.30
C MET A 131 12.52 -25.09 -8.54
N TYR A 132 13.49 -24.20 -8.34
CA TYR A 132 14.13 -23.43 -9.39
C TYR A 132 15.65 -23.50 -9.25
N ASP A 133 16.34 -23.40 -10.38
CA ASP A 133 17.80 -23.25 -10.39
C ASP A 133 18.23 -21.82 -10.00
N LEU A 134 19.54 -21.60 -9.95
CA LEU A 134 20.11 -20.29 -9.62
C LEU A 134 19.92 -19.22 -10.73
N ASN A 135 19.42 -19.61 -11.91
CA ASN A 135 19.04 -18.73 -12.99
C ASN A 135 17.51 -18.47 -13.00
N GLY A 136 16.78 -19.00 -12.02
CA GLY A 136 15.34 -18.88 -11.91
C GLY A 136 14.54 -19.84 -12.79
N ARG A 137 15.17 -20.81 -13.49
CA ARG A 137 14.47 -21.79 -14.32
C ARG A 137 13.81 -22.85 -13.45
N ASN A 138 12.64 -23.31 -13.85
CA ASN A 138 11.95 -24.40 -13.15
C ASN A 138 12.74 -25.69 -13.28
N ILE A 139 12.93 -26.37 -12.14
CA ILE A 139 13.52 -27.71 -12.08
C ILE A 139 12.42 -28.74 -11.85
N SER A 140 11.51 -28.46 -10.92
CA SER A 140 10.41 -29.37 -10.57
C SER A 140 9.25 -28.64 -9.90
N GLY A 141 8.10 -29.32 -9.82
CA GLY A 141 6.90 -28.82 -9.20
C GLY A 141 5.94 -28.10 -10.15
N PRO A 142 4.86 -27.52 -9.61
CA PRO A 142 3.78 -26.93 -10.40
C PRO A 142 4.06 -25.54 -11.02
N PRO A 143 5.13 -24.76 -10.70
CA PRO A 143 5.32 -23.45 -11.29
C PRO A 143 5.42 -23.50 -12.82
N PRO A 144 4.61 -22.73 -13.57
CA PRO A 144 4.54 -22.85 -15.03
C PRO A 144 5.63 -22.04 -15.78
N ARG A 145 6.31 -21.13 -15.10
CA ARG A 145 7.25 -20.17 -15.71
C ARG A 145 8.47 -19.97 -14.81
N PRO A 146 9.63 -19.58 -15.41
CA PRO A 146 10.78 -19.20 -14.62
C PRO A 146 10.52 -17.96 -13.75
N LEU A 147 11.32 -17.76 -12.73
CA LEU A 147 11.39 -16.51 -11.99
C LEU A 147 12.01 -15.42 -12.84
N GLU A 148 11.52 -14.19 -12.72
CA GLU A 148 12.12 -13.03 -13.38
C GLU A 148 13.53 -12.80 -12.84
N ALA A 149 14.53 -12.85 -13.71
CA ALA A 149 15.92 -12.58 -13.34
C ALA A 149 16.20 -11.08 -13.36
N PHE A 150 17.06 -10.63 -12.45
CA PHE A 150 17.49 -9.24 -12.33
C PHE A 150 19.00 -9.13 -12.54
N ASP A 151 19.47 -7.97 -12.99
CA ASP A 151 20.88 -7.65 -13.10
C ASP A 151 21.41 -7.14 -11.76
N VAL A 152 22.62 -7.59 -11.38
CA VAL A 152 23.28 -7.20 -10.14
C VAL A 152 24.51 -6.37 -10.43
N HIS A 153 24.62 -5.23 -9.77
CA HIS A 153 25.75 -4.31 -9.87
C HIS A 153 26.34 -4.05 -8.48
N VAL A 154 27.61 -4.39 -8.29
CA VAL A 154 28.32 -4.11 -7.03
C VAL A 154 29.08 -2.79 -7.19
N LYS A 155 28.81 -1.84 -6.31
CA LYS A 155 29.50 -0.55 -6.25
C LYS A 155 30.12 -0.36 -4.86
N GLY A 156 31.42 -0.56 -4.76
CA GLY A 156 32.12 -0.52 -3.47
C GLY A 156 31.58 -1.60 -2.52
N ASN A 157 30.95 -1.19 -1.42
CA ASN A 157 30.36 -2.11 -0.43
C ASN A 157 28.85 -2.30 -0.60
N GLU A 158 28.23 -1.77 -1.65
CA GLU A 158 26.80 -1.78 -1.89
C GLU A 158 26.45 -2.63 -3.11
N ILE A 159 25.35 -3.39 -2.98
CA ILE A 159 24.84 -4.27 -4.04
C ILE A 159 23.53 -3.70 -4.55
N TYR A 160 23.53 -3.28 -5.79
CA TYR A 160 22.39 -2.75 -6.49
C TYR A 160 21.79 -3.79 -7.43
N VAL A 161 20.47 -3.81 -7.49
CA VAL A 161 19.72 -4.70 -8.38
C VAL A 161 18.83 -3.87 -9.30
N SER A 162 18.85 -4.18 -10.58
CA SER A 162 18.03 -3.54 -11.60
C SER A 162 17.29 -4.58 -12.44
N ARG A 163 16.22 -4.16 -13.13
CA ARG A 163 15.59 -5.03 -14.11
C ARG A 163 16.56 -5.34 -15.23
N LYS A 164 16.53 -6.57 -15.71
CA LYS A 164 17.27 -6.96 -16.90
C LYS A 164 16.70 -6.23 -18.11
N GLN A 165 17.52 -5.41 -18.78
CA GLN A 165 17.11 -4.72 -19.98
C GLN A 165 17.02 -5.73 -21.12
N GLY A 166 15.84 -5.88 -21.73
CA GLY A 166 15.65 -6.72 -22.92
C GLY A 166 15.11 -8.13 -22.66
N ALA A 167 14.33 -8.33 -21.60
CA ALA A 167 13.55 -9.56 -21.39
C ALA A 167 12.07 -9.30 -21.72
#